data_a5f0dc7c435a23799cd99ebb01d56562
#
_entry.id   a5f0dc7c435a23799cd99ebb01d56562
#
_cell.length_a   1.000
_cell.length_b   1.000
_cell.length_c   1.000
_cell.angle_alpha   90.00
_cell.angle_beta   90.00
_cell.angle_gamma   90.00
#
_symmetry.space_group_name_H-M   'P 1'
#
loop_
_entity.id
_entity.type
_entity.pdbx_description
1 polymer ?
#
loop_
_entity_poly.entity_id
_entity_poly.type
_entity_poly.pdbx_seq_one_letter_code
_entity_poly.pdbx_strand_id
1 'polypeptide(L)'
;YRYNLVLLLATWLVACSKVPDDILSEKKMQAVQVDMQLAEAMINLDSKAFSDNARKEALYQSIFRKYDITQAEYDSSLIWYGRHLDIYMKVYDRVLADLNKRQKALGDVQALAAPVSKQDSVDIWPRRTSLRLEPDALLNRKRTIRPAARLCWG
;
A
#
# COMPACT_ATOMS: atom_id res chain seq x y z
N TYR A 1 43.21 38.32 9.76
CA TYR A 1 42.18 38.02 10.80
C TYR A 1 40.76 37.92 10.22
N ARG A 2 40.38 38.77 9.23
CA ARG A 2 39.00 38.75 8.65
C ARG A 2 38.72 37.50 7.85
N TYR A 3 39.69 36.93 7.14
CA TYR A 3 39.52 35.69 6.35
C TYR A 3 39.43 34.45 7.26
N ASN A 4 40.12 34.43 8.37
CA ASN A 4 40.03 33.31 9.32
C ASN A 4 38.66 33.25 10.02
N LEU A 5 38.06 34.42 10.27
CA LEU A 5 36.72 34.49 10.86
C LEU A 5 35.64 33.97 9.89
N VAL A 6 35.76 34.28 8.59
CA VAL A 6 34.86 33.81 7.52
C VAL A 6 35.02 32.30 7.32
N LEU A 7 36.24 31.77 7.35
CA LEU A 7 36.51 30.32 7.26
C LEU A 7 35.93 29.56 8.46
N LEU A 8 36.04 30.11 9.68
CA LEU A 8 35.46 29.53 10.88
C LEU A 8 33.92 29.54 10.83
N LEU A 9 33.30 30.59 10.29
CA LEU A 9 31.85 30.68 10.10
C LEU A 9 31.33 29.68 9.02
N ALA A 10 32.15 29.48 7.96
CA ALA A 10 31.78 28.56 6.88
C ALA A 10 31.78 27.06 7.33
N THR A 11 32.62 26.69 8.30
CA THR A 11 32.69 25.34 8.80
C THR A 11 31.47 24.94 9.69
N TRP A 12 30.76 25.93 10.24
CA TRP A 12 29.56 25.70 11.05
C TRP A 12 28.30 25.38 10.25
N LEU A 13 28.30 25.64 8.95
CA LEU A 13 27.13 25.42 8.07
C LEU A 13 27.00 23.99 7.55
N VAL A 14 27.98 23.12 7.76
CA VAL A 14 28.00 21.76 7.21
C VAL A 14 27.40 20.71 8.15
N ALA A 15 27.11 21.05 9.43
CA ALA A 15 26.71 20.10 10.44
C ALA A 15 25.19 20.06 10.70
N CYS A 16 24.39 19.82 9.67
CA CYS A 16 22.98 19.55 9.87
C CYS A 16 22.46 18.42 8.96
N SER A 17 23.01 17.22 9.11
CA SER A 17 22.24 16.03 8.74
C SER A 17 21.17 15.85 9.83
N LYS A 18 19.91 16.09 9.49
CA LYS A 18 18.78 15.96 10.41
C LYS A 18 18.55 14.51 10.89
N VAL A 19 19.17 13.55 10.26
CA VAL A 19 19.03 12.12 10.49
C VAL A 19 20.33 11.60 11.11
N PRO A 20 20.30 10.90 12.25
CA PRO A 20 21.45 10.25 12.86
C PRO A 20 22.09 9.19 11.96
N ASP A 21 23.37 8.90 12.16
CA ASP A 21 24.14 7.97 11.32
C ASP A 21 23.70 6.50 11.45
N ASP A 22 23.09 6.16 12.60
CA ASP A 22 22.51 4.84 12.90
C ASP A 22 21.09 4.64 12.31
N ILE A 23 20.54 5.68 11.69
CA ILE A 23 19.21 5.67 11.08
C ILE A 23 19.36 5.74 9.55
N LEU A 24 18.52 5.01 8.83
CA LEU A 24 18.51 5.05 7.38
C LEU A 24 18.29 6.47 6.88
N SER A 25 19.15 6.93 5.97
CA SER A 25 19.00 8.23 5.33
C SER A 25 17.64 8.33 4.60
N GLU A 26 17.10 9.54 4.45
CA GLU A 26 15.80 9.74 3.79
C GLU A 26 15.72 9.06 2.41
N LYS A 27 16.79 9.10 1.63
CA LYS A 27 16.86 8.47 0.30
C LYS A 27 16.85 6.95 0.40
N LYS A 28 17.57 6.36 1.36
CA LYS A 28 17.62 4.92 1.57
C LYS A 28 16.29 4.43 2.13
N MET A 29 15.71 5.16 3.09
CA MET A 29 14.40 4.89 3.65
C MET A 29 13.30 4.92 2.58
N GLN A 30 13.28 5.92 1.69
CA GLN A 30 12.37 5.97 0.54
C GLN A 30 12.47 4.72 -0.33
N ALA A 31 13.68 4.33 -0.72
CA ALA A 31 13.89 3.20 -1.62
C ALA A 31 13.43 1.87 -0.99
N VAL A 32 13.75 1.66 0.30
CA VAL A 32 13.30 0.49 1.05
C VAL A 32 11.78 0.47 1.18
N GLN A 33 11.15 1.58 1.52
CA GLN A 33 9.70 1.70 1.65
C GLN A 33 8.97 1.38 0.34
N VAL A 34 9.49 1.84 -0.80
CA VAL A 34 8.90 1.52 -2.11
C VAL A 34 8.88 0.01 -2.34
N ASP A 35 9.99 -0.68 -2.08
CA ASP A 35 10.06 -2.12 -2.28
C ASP A 35 9.24 -2.90 -1.24
N MET A 36 9.15 -2.41 0.01
CA MET A 36 8.27 -2.99 1.04
C MET A 36 6.79 -2.90 0.63
N GLN A 37 6.33 -1.76 0.12
CA GLN A 37 4.96 -1.59 -0.37
C GLN A 37 4.66 -2.52 -1.56
N LEU A 38 5.62 -2.71 -2.46
CA LEU A 38 5.47 -3.65 -3.56
C LEU A 38 5.41 -5.10 -3.07
N ALA A 39 6.23 -5.47 -2.09
CA ALA A 39 6.20 -6.80 -1.48
C ALA A 39 4.86 -7.09 -0.80
N GLU A 40 4.33 -6.13 -0.05
CA GLU A 40 3.00 -6.25 0.57
C GLU A 40 1.89 -6.38 -0.48
N ALA A 41 1.97 -5.62 -1.57
CA ALA A 41 1.03 -5.75 -2.67
C ALA A 41 1.10 -7.15 -3.32
N MET A 42 2.29 -7.72 -3.50
CA MET A 42 2.46 -9.08 -4.02
C MET A 42 1.86 -10.13 -3.08
N ILE A 43 2.09 -10.00 -1.76
CA ILE A 43 1.52 -10.89 -0.75
C ILE A 43 -0.01 -10.84 -0.77
N ASN A 44 -0.59 -9.65 -0.94
CA ASN A 44 -2.04 -9.46 -0.98
C ASN A 44 -2.66 -10.01 -2.26
N LEU A 45 -1.96 -9.87 -3.41
CA LEU A 45 -2.44 -10.38 -4.70
C LEU A 45 -2.47 -11.91 -4.76
N ASP A 46 -1.47 -12.57 -4.18
CA ASP A 46 -1.40 -14.03 -4.16
C ASP A 46 -1.26 -14.56 -2.72
N SER A 47 -2.33 -14.39 -1.96
CA SER A 47 -2.39 -14.83 -0.56
C SER A 47 -2.19 -16.34 -0.39
N LYS A 48 -2.47 -17.15 -1.45
CA LYS A 48 -2.23 -18.60 -1.43
C LYS A 48 -0.74 -18.93 -1.53
N ALA A 49 -0.01 -18.28 -2.43
CA ALA A 49 1.43 -18.45 -2.56
C ALA A 49 2.18 -17.99 -1.30
N PHE A 50 1.64 -16.98 -0.62
CA PHE A 50 2.19 -16.41 0.60
C PHE A 50 1.42 -16.82 1.87
N SER A 51 0.75 -17.97 1.86
CA SER A 51 0.11 -18.53 3.06
C SER A 51 1.12 -18.93 4.14
N ASP A 52 2.34 -19.27 3.72
CA ASP A 52 3.45 -19.61 4.60
C ASP A 52 4.21 -18.34 5.05
N ASN A 53 4.38 -18.19 6.36
CA ASN A 53 5.15 -17.09 6.94
C ASN A 53 6.62 -17.12 6.52
N ALA A 54 7.20 -18.29 6.28
CA ALA A 54 8.59 -18.41 5.83
C ALA A 54 8.81 -17.74 4.46
N ARG A 55 7.84 -17.81 3.55
CA ARG A 55 7.92 -17.14 2.25
C ARG A 55 7.82 -15.62 2.38
N LYS A 56 6.95 -15.11 3.25
CA LYS A 56 6.86 -13.68 3.53
C LYS A 56 8.18 -13.16 4.10
N GLU A 57 8.70 -13.87 5.08
CA GLU A 57 9.98 -13.53 5.70
C GLU A 57 11.11 -13.53 4.68
N ALA A 58 11.20 -14.57 3.84
CA ALA A 58 12.21 -14.64 2.79
C ALA A 58 12.13 -13.45 1.81
N LEU A 59 10.91 -12.97 1.51
CA LEU A 59 10.70 -11.80 0.66
C LEU A 59 11.22 -10.53 1.34
N TYR A 60 10.89 -10.29 2.60
CA TYR A 60 11.39 -9.13 3.36
C TYR A 60 12.91 -9.18 3.52
N GLN A 61 13.47 -10.34 3.85
CA GLN A 61 14.91 -10.53 3.95
C GLN A 61 15.62 -10.28 2.61
N SER A 62 14.99 -10.59 1.48
CA SER A 62 15.53 -10.25 0.18
C SER A 62 15.67 -8.75 -0.06
N ILE A 63 14.70 -7.98 0.44
CA ILE A 63 14.74 -6.50 0.39
C ILE A 63 15.85 -5.96 1.28
N PHE A 64 15.96 -6.44 2.52
CA PHE A 64 17.02 -6.01 3.43
C PHE A 64 18.41 -6.28 2.85
N ARG A 65 18.63 -7.46 2.27
CA ARG A 65 19.88 -7.77 1.57
C ARG A 65 20.16 -6.88 0.37
N LYS A 66 19.12 -6.52 -0.40
CA LYS A 66 19.26 -5.63 -1.56
C LYS A 66 19.81 -4.26 -1.18
N TYR A 67 19.42 -3.77 -0.01
CA TYR A 67 19.81 -2.45 0.47
C TYR A 67 20.96 -2.48 1.46
N ASP A 68 21.53 -3.65 1.71
CA ASP A 68 22.60 -3.87 2.70
C ASP A 68 22.20 -3.23 4.05
N ILE A 69 21.09 -3.72 4.60
CA ILE A 69 20.56 -3.32 5.90
C ILE A 69 20.09 -4.56 6.66
N THR A 70 20.04 -4.42 7.96
CA THR A 70 19.42 -5.39 8.85
C THR A 70 17.96 -5.01 9.14
N GLN A 71 17.17 -5.99 9.57
CA GLN A 71 15.82 -5.73 10.07
C GLN A 71 15.84 -4.77 11.26
N ALA A 72 16.80 -4.91 12.17
CA ALA A 72 16.93 -4.05 13.35
C ALA A 72 17.18 -2.58 12.98
N GLU A 73 18.01 -2.31 11.97
CA GLU A 73 18.24 -0.97 11.45
C GLU A 73 16.97 -0.39 10.80
N TYR A 74 16.24 -1.21 10.07
CA TYR A 74 14.96 -0.79 9.49
C TYR A 74 13.94 -0.46 10.58
N ASP A 75 13.76 -1.33 11.57
CA ASP A 75 12.81 -1.13 12.67
C ASP A 75 13.17 0.11 13.51
N SER A 76 14.45 0.29 13.84
CA SER A 76 14.94 1.49 14.53
C SER A 76 14.68 2.76 13.73
N SER A 77 14.88 2.69 12.41
CA SER A 77 14.61 3.81 11.52
C SER A 77 13.12 4.14 11.47
N LEU A 78 12.24 3.14 11.38
CA LEU A 78 10.78 3.36 11.44
C LEU A 78 10.35 4.05 12.73
N ILE A 79 10.91 3.63 13.88
CA ILE A 79 10.61 4.26 15.18
C ILE A 79 11.08 5.71 15.18
N TRP A 80 12.28 5.97 14.67
CA TRP A 80 12.83 7.33 14.60
C TRP A 80 11.99 8.23 13.69
N TYR A 81 11.68 7.77 12.48
CA TYR A 81 10.83 8.50 11.53
C TYR A 81 9.42 8.70 12.06
N GLY A 82 8.87 7.74 12.80
CA GLY A 82 7.57 7.86 13.46
C GLY A 82 7.52 8.97 14.53
N ARG A 83 8.68 9.33 15.11
CA ARG A 83 8.81 10.47 16.04
C ARG A 83 9.10 11.79 15.32
N HIS A 84 9.49 11.76 14.06
CA HIS A 84 9.85 12.92 13.23
C HIS A 84 8.93 12.97 12.00
N LEU A 85 7.63 13.15 12.23
CA LEU A 85 6.60 13.06 11.21
C LEU A 85 6.78 14.08 10.08
N ASP A 86 7.34 15.25 10.36
CA ASP A 86 7.64 16.28 9.36
C ASP A 86 8.65 15.82 8.31
N ILE A 87 9.63 15.01 8.73
CA ILE A 87 10.61 14.39 7.84
C ILE A 87 10.00 13.17 7.16
N TYR A 88 9.29 12.33 7.94
CA TYR A 88 8.68 11.11 7.41
C TYR A 88 7.66 11.38 6.31
N MET A 89 6.83 12.40 6.47
CA MET A 89 5.86 12.80 5.44
C MET A 89 6.52 13.14 4.11
N LYS A 90 7.66 13.84 4.14
CA LYS A 90 8.44 14.14 2.92
C LYS A 90 9.00 12.88 2.26
N VAL A 91 9.42 11.90 3.05
CA VAL A 91 9.85 10.59 2.54
C VAL A 91 8.67 9.87 1.91
N TYR A 92 7.53 9.84 2.61
CA TYR A 92 6.32 9.16 2.15
C TYR A 92 5.75 9.75 0.86
N ASP A 93 5.73 11.08 0.72
CA ASP A 93 5.32 11.75 -0.53
C ASP A 93 6.19 11.31 -1.72
N ARG A 94 7.50 11.15 -1.51
CA ARG A 94 8.41 10.64 -2.53
C ARG A 94 8.17 9.16 -2.85
N VAL A 95 7.83 8.35 -1.84
CA VAL A 95 7.42 6.94 -2.04
C VAL A 95 6.18 6.87 -2.92
N LEU A 96 5.16 7.66 -2.63
CA LEU A 96 3.94 7.71 -3.43
C LEU A 96 4.21 8.18 -4.87
N ALA A 97 5.07 9.19 -5.04
CA ALA A 97 5.45 9.66 -6.37
C ALA A 97 6.16 8.56 -7.19
N ASP A 98 7.06 7.80 -6.57
CA ASP A 98 7.76 6.68 -7.21
C ASP A 98 6.80 5.54 -7.59
N LEU A 99 5.90 5.16 -6.69
CA LEU A 99 4.89 4.13 -6.96
C LEU A 99 3.96 4.54 -8.10
N ASN A 100 3.48 5.79 -8.09
CA ASN A 100 2.64 6.33 -9.16
C ASN A 100 3.37 6.37 -10.50
N LYS A 101 4.66 6.70 -10.52
CA LYS A 101 5.49 6.67 -11.72
C LYS A 101 5.62 5.26 -12.28
N ARG A 102 5.86 4.27 -11.42
CA ARG A 102 5.94 2.85 -11.82
C ARG A 102 4.59 2.34 -12.32
N GLN A 103 3.50 2.70 -11.66
CA GLN A 103 2.15 2.35 -12.10
C GLN A 103 1.83 2.90 -13.49
N LYS A 104 2.14 4.18 -13.76
CA LYS A 104 1.95 4.78 -15.09
C LYS A 104 2.77 4.06 -16.17
N ALA A 105 4.04 3.78 -15.89
CA ALA A 105 4.90 3.06 -16.83
C ALA A 105 4.36 1.66 -17.16
N LEU A 106 3.79 0.94 -16.18
CA LEU A 106 3.14 -0.35 -16.40
C LEU A 106 1.82 -0.20 -17.18
N GLY A 107 1.02 0.83 -16.89
CA GLY A 107 -0.20 1.14 -17.62
C GLY A 107 0.06 1.42 -19.11
N ASP A 108 1.11 2.19 -19.40
CA ASP A 108 1.52 2.47 -20.77
C ASP A 108 1.99 1.22 -21.50
N VAL A 109 2.71 0.32 -20.83
CA VAL A 109 3.13 -0.97 -21.41
C VAL A 109 1.94 -1.88 -21.65
N GLN A 110 0.96 -1.94 -20.77
CA GLN A 110 -0.27 -2.71 -20.98
C GLN A 110 -1.12 -2.14 -22.12
N ALA A 111 -1.19 -0.83 -22.26
CA ALA A 111 -1.88 -0.18 -23.38
C ALA A 111 -1.22 -0.49 -24.72
N LEU A 112 0.11 -0.67 -24.75
CA LEU A 112 0.86 -1.04 -25.95
C LEU A 112 0.81 -2.55 -26.25
N ALA A 113 0.67 -3.38 -25.21
CA ALA A 113 0.72 -4.85 -25.31
C ALA A 113 -0.63 -5.51 -25.61
N ALA A 114 -1.74 -4.82 -25.37
CA ALA A 114 -3.07 -5.34 -25.64
C ALA A 114 -3.82 -4.43 -26.62
N PRO A 115 -4.21 -4.94 -27.79
CA PRO A 115 -5.36 -4.39 -28.47
C PRO A 115 -6.56 -4.73 -27.57
N VAL A 116 -6.88 -3.83 -26.63
CA VAL A 116 -8.12 -3.94 -25.86
C VAL A 116 -9.25 -3.86 -26.87
N SER A 117 -9.77 -5.00 -27.26
CA SER A 117 -11.03 -5.04 -27.96
C SER A 117 -12.03 -4.38 -27.00
N LYS A 118 -12.79 -3.41 -27.50
CA LYS A 118 -13.85 -2.74 -26.73
C LYS A 118 -14.91 -3.73 -26.20
N GLN A 119 -14.73 -4.99 -26.46
CA GLN A 119 -15.60 -6.10 -26.12
C GLN A 119 -15.20 -6.78 -24.80
N ASP A 120 -13.98 -6.48 -24.25
CA ASP A 120 -13.50 -7.05 -23.01
C ASP A 120 -13.81 -6.20 -21.75
N SER A 121 -14.52 -5.08 -21.91
CA SER A 121 -15.29 -4.53 -20.80
C SER A 121 -16.53 -5.44 -20.60
N VAL A 122 -16.26 -6.70 -20.29
CA VAL A 122 -17.30 -7.58 -19.76
C VAL A 122 -17.79 -6.89 -18.51
N ASP A 123 -19.01 -6.38 -18.60
CA ASP A 123 -19.73 -5.91 -17.43
C ASP A 123 -19.70 -7.06 -16.42
N ILE A 124 -18.78 -6.99 -15.46
CA ILE A 124 -18.61 -8.00 -14.40
C ILE A 124 -19.93 -8.17 -13.63
N TRP A 125 -20.87 -7.26 -13.87
CA TRP A 125 -22.23 -7.30 -13.34
C TRP A 125 -23.29 -7.35 -14.44
N PRO A 126 -23.37 -8.44 -15.26
CA PRO A 126 -24.38 -8.56 -16.31
C PRO A 126 -25.81 -8.56 -15.77
N ARG A 127 -25.99 -8.55 -14.45
CA ARG A 127 -27.29 -8.55 -13.75
C ARG A 127 -27.59 -7.28 -12.99
N ARG A 128 -26.82 -6.21 -13.20
CA ARG A 128 -27.12 -4.92 -12.55
C ARG A 128 -28.52 -4.40 -12.89
N THR A 129 -29.03 -4.75 -14.06
CA THR A 129 -30.41 -4.44 -14.48
C THR A 129 -31.45 -5.37 -13.87
N SER A 130 -31.07 -6.55 -13.39
CA SER A 130 -32.00 -7.50 -12.76
C SER A 130 -32.20 -7.28 -11.25
N LEU A 131 -31.38 -6.41 -10.66
CA LEU A 131 -31.56 -5.93 -9.27
C LEU A 131 -32.36 -4.63 -9.22
N ARG A 132 -33.19 -4.37 -10.23
CA ARG A 132 -34.26 -3.40 -10.10
C ARG A 132 -35.22 -3.96 -9.04
N LEU A 133 -35.03 -3.56 -7.83
CA LEU A 133 -36.01 -3.77 -6.77
C LEU A 133 -37.26 -3.00 -7.22
N GLU A 134 -38.17 -3.68 -7.84
CA GLU A 134 -39.51 -3.19 -8.05
C GLU A 134 -40.09 -2.89 -6.67
N PRO A 135 -40.32 -1.63 -6.30
CA PRO A 135 -40.85 -1.30 -4.98
C PRO A 135 -42.18 -2.01 -4.69
N ASP A 136 -42.91 -2.36 -5.73
CA ASP A 136 -44.23 -3.00 -5.61
C ASP A 136 -44.15 -4.51 -5.28
N ALA A 137 -43.04 -5.19 -5.55
CA ALA A 137 -42.89 -6.59 -5.22
C ALA A 137 -42.77 -6.87 -3.73
N LEU A 138 -42.33 -5.89 -2.95
CA LEU A 138 -42.24 -6.01 -1.48
C LEU A 138 -43.55 -5.65 -0.77
N LEU A 139 -44.38 -4.81 -1.37
CA LEU A 139 -45.64 -4.39 -0.79
C LEU A 139 -46.80 -5.36 -1.05
N ASN A 140 -46.68 -6.23 -2.06
CA ASN A 140 -47.75 -7.13 -2.46
C ASN A 140 -47.60 -8.56 -1.95
N ARG A 141 -46.66 -8.81 -1.05
CA ARG A 141 -46.63 -10.05 -0.29
C ARG A 141 -47.68 -10.00 0.82
N LYS A 142 -48.96 -10.11 0.42
CA LYS A 142 -50.03 -10.44 1.36
C LYS A 142 -49.61 -11.69 2.11
N ARG A 143 -49.29 -11.49 3.37
CA ARG A 143 -48.98 -12.55 4.30
C ARG A 143 -50.26 -13.37 4.53
N THR A 144 -50.45 -14.44 3.77
CA THR A 144 -51.47 -15.41 4.04
C THR A 144 -51.03 -16.14 5.30
N ILE A 145 -51.43 -15.62 6.45
CA ILE A 145 -51.30 -16.29 7.73
C ILE A 145 -52.31 -17.42 7.66
N ARG A 146 -51.85 -18.66 7.45
CA ARG A 146 -52.65 -19.84 7.67
C ARG A 146 -52.91 -19.92 9.17
N PRO A 147 -54.18 -19.99 9.61
CA PRO A 147 -54.48 -20.20 11.03
C PRO A 147 -53.96 -21.56 11.43
N ALA A 148 -53.18 -21.63 12.52
CA ALA A 148 -52.70 -22.87 13.08
C ALA A 148 -53.85 -23.80 13.40
N ALA A 149 -53.81 -25.02 12.89
CA ALA A 149 -54.73 -26.06 13.22
C ALA A 149 -54.70 -26.28 14.75
N ARG A 150 -55.86 -26.20 15.40
CA ARG A 150 -56.03 -26.55 16.81
C ARG A 150 -55.76 -28.05 16.95
N LEU A 151 -54.71 -28.39 17.66
CA LEU A 151 -54.54 -29.73 18.20
C LEU A 151 -55.59 -29.92 19.29
N CYS A 152 -56.67 -30.68 18.98
CA CYS A 152 -57.55 -31.26 20.00
C CYS A 152 -56.79 -32.42 20.65
N TRP A 153 -56.52 -32.26 21.94
CA TRP A 153 -56.17 -33.36 22.81
C TRP A 153 -57.49 -33.99 23.29
N GLY A 154 -57.70 -35.26 22.97
CA GLY A 154 -58.66 -36.16 23.59
C GLY A 154 -57.89 -37.27 24.26
#